data_b95b855e2dff3be19bc5cf7424e69b84
#
_entry.id   b95b855e2dff3be19bc5cf7424e69b84
#
_cell.length_a   1.000
_cell.length_b   1.000
_cell.length_c   1.000
_cell.angle_alpha   90.00
_cell.angle_beta   90.00
_cell.angle_gamma   90.00
#
_symmetry.space_group_name_H-M   'P 1'
#
loop_
_entity.id
_entity.type
_entity.pdbx_description
1 polymer ?
#
loop_
_entity_poly.entity_id
_entity_poly.type
_entity_poly.pdbx_seq_one_letter_code
_entity_poly.pdbx_strand_id
1 'polypeptide(L)'
;GWQGQRLEPDFAALRTAGYQAWWEHMPLPKAMRPVAGRARIHQRLDWGRLARIQLLDARQYRDPQACPKPGRGGSNTVRRHDCPALADPARSMLGAEQERWLAEGWALDRTWNLLAQTTLMARCSLTDTAQGGTYWNDGWDGYAANRQRLLAGVAERRVPGAVVLSGDVHANYVADLKVDFDDPRAPVVASEFCGTSISSQGAPQAR
;
A
#
# COMPACT_ATOMS: atom_id res chain seq x y z
N GLY A 1 4.38 -9.36 18.25
CA GLY A 1 3.95 -8.29 17.35
C GLY A 1 3.65 -6.99 18.08
N TRP A 2 3.34 -5.94 17.32
CA TRP A 2 2.99 -4.63 17.87
C TRP A 2 1.52 -4.33 17.58
N GLN A 3 0.79 -3.86 18.59
CA GLN A 3 -0.54 -3.29 18.46
C GLN A 3 -0.42 -1.78 18.68
N GLY A 4 -0.59 -1.01 17.62
CA GLY A 4 -0.27 0.41 17.68
C GLY A 4 1.18 0.63 18.10
N GLN A 5 1.39 1.19 19.28
CA GLN A 5 2.71 1.50 19.83
C GLN A 5 3.13 0.58 20.99
N ARG A 6 2.31 -0.43 21.31
CA ARG A 6 2.58 -1.38 22.40
C ARG A 6 2.97 -2.73 21.83
N LEU A 7 3.95 -3.35 22.48
CA LEU A 7 4.29 -4.75 22.22
C LEU A 7 3.16 -5.62 22.77
N GLU A 8 2.54 -6.42 21.89
CA GLU A 8 1.51 -7.39 22.27
C GLU A 8 2.16 -8.78 22.38
N PRO A 9 2.26 -9.34 23.59
CA PRO A 9 2.93 -10.62 23.82
C PRO A 9 2.27 -11.76 23.04
N ASP A 10 0.94 -11.79 23.00
CA ASP A 10 0.16 -12.82 22.29
C ASP A 10 -0.49 -12.26 21.01
N PHE A 11 0.31 -11.60 20.19
CA PHE A 11 -0.16 -11.03 18.92
C PHE A 11 -0.75 -12.07 17.98
N ALA A 12 -0.29 -13.32 18.04
CA ALA A 12 -0.80 -14.38 17.18
C ALA A 12 -2.26 -14.74 17.51
N ALA A 13 -2.60 -14.86 18.79
CA ALA A 13 -3.97 -15.11 19.23
C ALA A 13 -4.88 -13.90 18.91
N LEU A 14 -4.42 -12.68 19.19
CA LEU A 14 -5.15 -11.47 18.89
C LEU A 14 -5.45 -11.34 17.39
N ARG A 15 -4.46 -11.59 16.53
CA ARG A 15 -4.62 -11.60 15.08
C ARG A 15 -5.62 -12.65 14.63
N THR A 16 -5.54 -13.86 15.18
CA THR A 16 -6.46 -14.96 14.86
C THR A 16 -7.90 -14.57 15.17
N ALA A 17 -8.14 -14.07 16.38
CA ALA A 17 -9.46 -13.60 16.81
C ALA A 17 -9.96 -12.43 15.94
N GLY A 18 -9.08 -11.47 15.63
CA GLY A 18 -9.41 -10.32 14.79
C GLY A 18 -9.83 -10.71 13.37
N TYR A 19 -9.11 -11.64 12.73
CA TYR A 19 -9.49 -12.12 11.39
C TYR A 19 -10.74 -12.96 11.41
N GLN A 20 -10.97 -13.76 12.46
CA GLN A 20 -12.21 -14.51 12.62
C GLN A 20 -13.39 -13.55 12.73
N ALA A 21 -13.34 -12.57 13.63
CA ALA A 21 -14.36 -11.56 13.80
C ALA A 21 -14.62 -10.77 12.51
N TRP A 22 -13.55 -10.35 11.81
CA TRP A 22 -13.67 -9.66 10.54
C TRP A 22 -14.44 -10.51 9.51
N TRP A 23 -14.12 -11.80 9.38
CA TRP A 23 -14.82 -12.67 8.44
C TRP A 23 -16.27 -12.92 8.82
N GLU A 24 -16.59 -13.04 10.12
CA GLU A 24 -17.94 -13.29 10.63
C GLU A 24 -18.86 -12.09 10.46
N HIS A 25 -18.32 -10.87 10.53
CA HIS A 25 -19.11 -9.63 10.53
C HIS A 25 -19.07 -8.85 9.21
N MET A 26 -18.27 -9.28 8.23
CA MET A 26 -18.17 -8.65 6.92
C MET A 26 -18.80 -9.54 5.84
N PRO A 27 -19.40 -8.96 4.78
CA PRO A 27 -20.01 -9.72 3.69
C PRO A 27 -18.94 -10.34 2.78
N LEU A 28 -18.21 -11.30 3.32
CA LEU A 28 -17.06 -11.93 2.66
C LEU A 28 -17.40 -13.33 2.12
N PRO A 29 -16.81 -13.74 1.00
CA PRO A 29 -16.95 -15.08 0.47
C PRO A 29 -16.46 -16.14 1.47
N LYS A 30 -17.08 -17.33 1.45
CA LYS A 30 -16.63 -18.47 2.28
C LYS A 30 -15.16 -18.83 2.05
N ALA A 31 -14.66 -18.63 0.83
CA ALA A 31 -13.25 -18.87 0.48
C ALA A 31 -12.26 -17.95 1.22
N MET A 32 -12.72 -16.83 1.78
CA MET A 32 -11.89 -15.94 2.59
C MET A 32 -11.86 -16.28 4.08
N ARG A 33 -12.49 -17.40 4.47
CA ARG A 33 -12.45 -17.84 5.87
C ARG A 33 -11.01 -17.99 6.34
N PRO A 34 -10.64 -17.37 7.48
CA PRO A 34 -9.29 -17.49 8.01
C PRO A 34 -8.92 -18.94 8.31
N VAL A 35 -7.67 -19.30 8.00
CA VAL A 35 -7.11 -20.63 8.30
C VAL A 35 -5.81 -20.41 9.09
N ALA A 36 -5.65 -21.10 10.21
CA ALA A 36 -4.48 -21.01 11.07
C ALA A 36 -4.09 -19.55 11.43
N GLY A 37 -5.10 -18.71 11.74
CA GLY A 37 -4.89 -17.32 12.13
C GLY A 37 -4.43 -16.38 11.01
N ARG A 38 -4.63 -16.77 9.76
CA ARG A 38 -4.34 -15.95 8.57
C ARG A 38 -5.54 -15.89 7.67
N ALA A 39 -5.78 -14.74 7.07
CA ALA A 39 -6.79 -14.54 6.04
C ALA A 39 -6.08 -14.24 4.70
N ARG A 40 -6.50 -14.90 3.61
CA ARG A 40 -6.06 -14.51 2.28
C ARG A 40 -6.92 -13.36 1.79
N ILE A 41 -6.43 -12.12 1.93
CA ILE A 41 -7.17 -10.92 1.56
C ILE A 41 -6.97 -10.58 0.09
N HIS A 42 -5.75 -10.71 -0.44
CA HIS A 42 -5.47 -10.36 -1.83
C HIS A 42 -6.21 -11.28 -2.81
N GLN A 43 -6.92 -10.66 -3.74
CA GLN A 43 -7.79 -11.36 -4.69
C GLN A 43 -7.84 -10.64 -6.04
N ARG A 44 -8.27 -11.37 -7.08
CA ARG A 44 -8.65 -10.84 -8.39
C ARG A 44 -10.12 -11.04 -8.62
N LEU A 45 -10.76 -10.02 -9.15
CA LEU A 45 -12.15 -10.04 -9.56
C LEU A 45 -12.22 -9.50 -10.99
N ASP A 46 -12.80 -10.27 -11.90
CA ASP A 46 -13.07 -9.82 -13.26
C ASP A 46 -14.50 -9.27 -13.34
N TRP A 47 -14.63 -8.01 -13.77
CA TRP A 47 -15.90 -7.38 -14.05
C TRP A 47 -16.18 -7.48 -15.54
N GLY A 48 -16.66 -8.62 -15.95
CA GLY A 48 -16.86 -8.97 -17.35
C GLY A 48 -15.59 -8.80 -18.18
N ARG A 49 -15.73 -8.16 -19.34
CA ARG A 49 -14.60 -7.80 -20.21
C ARG A 49 -14.11 -6.37 -19.99
N LEU A 50 -14.74 -5.62 -19.08
CA LEU A 50 -14.46 -4.21 -18.87
C LEU A 50 -13.25 -4.00 -17.97
N ALA A 51 -13.21 -4.68 -16.84
CA ALA A 51 -12.21 -4.40 -15.81
C ALA A 51 -11.70 -5.65 -15.10
N ARG A 52 -10.45 -5.62 -14.66
CA ARG A 52 -9.91 -6.48 -13.62
C ARG A 52 -9.64 -5.67 -12.38
N ILE A 53 -10.16 -6.12 -11.24
CA ILE A 53 -9.91 -5.54 -9.93
C ILE A 53 -8.95 -6.45 -9.19
N GLN A 54 -7.82 -5.92 -8.73
CA GLN A 54 -6.86 -6.61 -7.89
C GLN A 54 -6.86 -5.95 -6.51
N LEU A 55 -7.35 -6.69 -5.53
CA LEU A 55 -7.32 -6.29 -4.12
C LEU A 55 -6.00 -6.71 -3.52
N LEU A 56 -5.27 -5.79 -2.90
CA LEU A 56 -3.99 -6.05 -2.25
C LEU A 56 -4.12 -6.12 -0.73
N ASP A 57 -3.28 -6.94 -0.14
CA ASP A 57 -3.02 -6.98 1.29
C ASP A 57 -1.68 -6.29 1.59
N ALA A 58 -1.73 -5.04 1.96
CA ALA A 58 -0.57 -4.22 2.29
C ALA A 58 -0.22 -4.27 3.79
N ARG A 59 -0.74 -5.24 4.55
CA ARG A 59 -0.55 -5.32 6.01
C ARG A 59 0.08 -6.61 6.50
N GLN A 60 -0.38 -7.78 6.04
CA GLN A 60 0.06 -9.07 6.58
C GLN A 60 1.49 -9.45 6.18
N TYR A 61 1.92 -9.02 5.00
CA TYR A 61 3.14 -9.50 4.35
C TYR A 61 4.25 -8.46 4.28
N ARG A 62 3.96 -7.23 4.73
CA ARG A 62 4.93 -6.15 4.65
C ARG A 62 6.08 -6.32 5.65
N ASP A 63 7.25 -5.86 5.27
CA ASP A 63 8.36 -5.71 6.19
C ASP A 63 8.02 -4.71 7.31
N PRO A 64 8.64 -4.83 8.48
CA PRO A 64 8.53 -3.82 9.53
C PRO A 64 8.88 -2.42 9.01
N GLN A 65 8.25 -1.38 9.54
CA GLN A 65 8.53 0.00 9.13
C GLN A 65 10.01 0.35 9.31
N ALA A 66 10.58 1.07 8.33
CA ALA A 66 11.95 1.55 8.41
C ALA A 66 12.10 2.64 9.49
N CYS A 67 13.21 2.62 10.23
CA CYS A 67 13.56 3.66 11.19
C CYS A 67 12.42 3.98 12.18
N PRO A 68 11.93 2.99 12.94
CA PRO A 68 10.94 3.26 13.99
C PRO A 68 11.56 4.18 15.08
N LYS A 69 10.71 4.82 15.87
CA LYS A 69 11.19 5.57 17.03
C LYS A 69 11.86 4.63 18.04
N PRO A 70 12.94 5.05 18.72
CA PRO A 70 13.59 4.24 19.74
C PRO A 70 12.60 3.73 20.80
N GLY A 71 12.68 2.44 21.12
CA GLY A 71 11.79 1.79 22.07
C GLY A 71 10.33 1.60 21.62
N ARG A 72 10.02 1.88 20.35
CA ARG A 72 8.67 1.74 19.79
C ARG A 72 8.75 1.07 18.42
N GLY A 73 7.81 0.15 18.14
CA GLY A 73 7.58 -0.34 16.80
C GLY A 73 6.60 0.56 16.05
N GLY A 74 6.41 0.27 14.77
CA GLY A 74 5.38 0.88 13.94
C GLY A 74 5.80 2.18 13.27
N SER A 75 4.81 3.00 12.98
CA SER A 75 4.93 4.16 12.11
C SER A 75 5.75 5.31 12.71
N ASN A 76 6.46 5.99 11.84
CA ASN A 76 7.24 7.19 12.17
C ASN A 76 7.29 8.14 10.96
N THR A 77 7.48 9.41 11.24
CA THR A 77 7.86 10.40 10.22
C THR A 77 9.38 10.48 10.18
N VAL A 78 9.97 10.24 9.02
CA VAL A 78 11.43 10.13 8.84
C VAL A 78 11.92 11.02 7.71
N ARG A 79 13.09 11.62 7.88
CA ARG A 79 13.78 12.31 6.79
C ARG A 79 14.50 11.27 5.95
N ARG A 80 14.49 11.44 4.63
CA ARG A 80 15.09 10.47 3.69
C ARG A 80 16.58 10.24 3.96
N HIS A 81 17.34 11.29 4.25
CA HIS A 81 18.78 11.17 4.50
C HIS A 81 19.13 10.55 5.86
N ASP A 82 18.23 10.64 6.85
CA ASP A 82 18.42 10.04 8.17
C ASP A 82 18.01 8.56 8.23
N CYS A 83 17.40 8.05 7.16
CA CYS A 83 16.88 6.69 7.11
C CYS A 83 17.24 5.98 5.79
N PRO A 84 18.50 5.52 5.63
CA PRO A 84 18.94 4.79 4.43
C PRO A 84 18.07 3.57 4.11
N ALA A 85 17.47 2.94 5.11
CA ALA A 85 16.57 1.81 4.95
C ALA A 85 15.32 2.11 4.11
N LEU A 86 14.94 3.38 3.90
CA LEU A 86 13.86 3.73 2.96
C LEU A 86 14.19 3.39 1.52
N ALA A 87 15.48 3.38 1.16
CA ALA A 87 15.97 3.08 -0.18
C ALA A 87 16.38 1.60 -0.36
N ASP A 88 16.25 0.78 0.67
CA ASP A 88 16.61 -0.64 0.61
C ASP A 88 15.75 -1.37 -0.43
N PRO A 89 16.35 -1.92 -1.51
CA PRO A 89 15.60 -2.58 -2.58
C PRO A 89 14.95 -3.90 -2.13
N ALA A 90 15.41 -4.51 -1.05
CA ALA A 90 14.86 -5.75 -0.53
C ALA A 90 13.51 -5.53 0.20
N ARG A 91 13.21 -4.30 0.62
CA ARG A 91 11.99 -4.01 1.36
C ARG A 91 10.74 -4.15 0.50
N SER A 92 9.72 -4.76 1.10
CA SER A 92 8.44 -5.01 0.45
C SER A 92 7.24 -4.60 1.32
N MET A 93 6.26 -3.96 0.70
CA MET A 93 4.92 -3.73 1.25
C MET A 93 4.03 -4.98 1.09
N LEU A 94 4.27 -5.78 0.08
CA LEU A 94 3.40 -6.88 -0.35
C LEU A 94 3.97 -8.27 -0.05
N GLY A 95 5.27 -8.37 0.21
CA GLY A 95 5.98 -9.64 0.24
C GLY A 95 6.16 -10.25 -1.16
N ALA A 96 7.21 -11.04 -1.34
CA ALA A 96 7.63 -11.56 -2.64
C ALA A 96 6.55 -12.40 -3.35
N GLU A 97 5.76 -13.17 -2.60
CA GLU A 97 4.69 -14.00 -3.17
C GLU A 97 3.58 -13.14 -3.79
N GLN A 98 3.11 -12.13 -3.06
CA GLN A 98 2.06 -11.25 -3.55
C GLN A 98 2.56 -10.33 -4.68
N GLU A 99 3.82 -9.85 -4.62
CA GLU A 99 4.43 -9.10 -5.73
C GLU A 99 4.42 -9.92 -7.02
N ARG A 100 4.82 -11.19 -6.95
CA ARG A 100 4.80 -12.10 -8.11
C ARG A 100 3.39 -12.35 -8.61
N TRP A 101 2.47 -12.67 -7.70
CA TRP A 101 1.06 -12.85 -8.02
C TRP A 101 0.46 -11.63 -8.72
N LEU A 102 0.77 -10.41 -8.24
CA LEU A 102 0.32 -9.17 -8.86
C LEU A 102 0.92 -8.99 -10.26
N ALA A 103 2.23 -9.18 -10.40
CA ALA A 103 2.94 -9.05 -11.68
C ALA A 103 2.39 -9.98 -12.77
N GLU A 104 1.99 -11.20 -12.41
CA GLU A 104 1.39 -12.18 -13.31
C GLU A 104 -0.08 -11.91 -13.63
N GLY A 105 -0.72 -11.00 -12.87
CA GLY A 105 -2.16 -10.83 -12.85
C GLY A 105 -2.72 -9.70 -13.69
N TRP A 106 -1.90 -8.92 -14.35
CA TRP A 106 -2.40 -7.82 -15.17
C TRP A 106 -3.21 -8.34 -16.36
N ALA A 107 -4.38 -7.75 -16.59
CA ALA A 107 -5.25 -8.09 -17.72
C ALA A 107 -4.98 -7.14 -18.89
N LEU A 108 -4.23 -7.61 -19.88
CA LEU A 108 -3.85 -6.80 -21.04
C LEU A 108 -4.97 -6.70 -22.09
N ASP A 109 -6.01 -7.51 -21.93
CA ASP A 109 -7.22 -7.57 -22.79
C ASP A 109 -8.45 -6.87 -22.18
N ARG A 110 -8.27 -6.12 -21.07
CA ARG A 110 -9.32 -5.34 -20.41
C ARG A 110 -9.08 -3.84 -20.60
N THR A 111 -10.15 -3.06 -20.56
CA THR A 111 -10.03 -1.60 -20.60
C THR A 111 -9.39 -1.05 -19.33
N TRP A 112 -9.73 -1.63 -18.19
CA TRP A 112 -9.28 -1.13 -16.88
C TRP A 112 -8.62 -2.22 -16.05
N ASN A 113 -7.54 -1.84 -15.39
CA ASN A 113 -6.88 -2.59 -14.32
C ASN A 113 -6.94 -1.74 -13.05
N LEU A 114 -7.85 -2.10 -12.14
CA LEU A 114 -8.07 -1.39 -10.89
C LEU A 114 -7.28 -2.08 -9.78
N LEU A 115 -6.40 -1.35 -9.13
CA LEU A 115 -5.61 -1.81 -8.00
C LEU A 115 -6.18 -1.22 -6.72
N ALA A 116 -6.96 -1.98 -5.96
CA ALA A 116 -7.52 -1.55 -4.70
C ALA A 116 -6.60 -1.94 -3.54
N GLN A 117 -6.20 -0.95 -2.73
CA GLN A 117 -5.27 -1.14 -1.63
C GLN A 117 -5.50 -0.10 -0.52
N THR A 118 -4.77 -0.17 0.60
CA THR A 118 -5.17 0.48 1.84
C THR A 118 -4.65 1.89 2.05
N THR A 119 -3.55 2.32 1.40
CA THR A 119 -2.90 3.59 1.73
C THR A 119 -2.36 4.31 0.50
N LEU A 120 -2.15 5.62 0.59
CA LEU A 120 -1.65 6.44 -0.52
C LEU A 120 -0.37 5.84 -1.14
N MET A 121 -0.40 5.60 -2.47
CA MET A 121 0.73 5.06 -3.22
C MET A 121 1.62 6.16 -3.77
N ALA A 122 1.05 7.29 -4.18
CA ALA A 122 1.82 8.43 -4.66
C ALA A 122 2.83 8.91 -3.61
N ARG A 123 3.95 9.44 -4.06
CA ARG A 123 4.92 10.06 -3.16
C ARG A 123 4.30 11.29 -2.49
N CYS A 124 4.31 11.30 -1.17
CA CYS A 124 3.80 12.41 -0.37
C CYS A 124 4.86 12.85 0.65
N SER A 125 5.62 13.88 0.32
CA SER A 125 6.56 14.49 1.25
C SER A 125 5.88 15.54 2.11
N LEU A 126 6.15 15.51 3.41
CA LEU A 126 5.67 16.52 4.37
C LEU A 126 6.50 17.80 4.38
N THR A 127 7.67 17.77 3.73
CA THR A 127 8.58 18.92 3.59
C THR A 127 9.11 18.97 2.16
N ASP A 128 9.80 20.06 1.82
CA ASP A 128 10.39 20.25 0.50
C ASP A 128 11.31 19.09 0.10
N THR A 129 11.03 18.48 -1.04
CA THR A 129 11.81 17.35 -1.60
C THR A 129 13.19 17.78 -2.05
N ALA A 130 13.41 19.03 -2.43
CA ALA A 130 14.73 19.58 -2.77
C ALA A 130 15.70 19.52 -1.57
N GLN A 131 15.17 19.47 -0.36
CA GLN A 131 15.91 19.31 0.89
C GLN A 131 15.92 17.84 1.41
N GLY A 132 15.61 16.90 0.55
CA GLY A 132 15.58 15.46 0.87
C GLY A 132 14.22 14.92 1.31
N GLY A 133 13.26 15.78 1.62
CA GLY A 133 11.91 15.38 2.00
C GLY A 133 11.78 14.64 3.33
N THR A 134 10.59 14.66 3.88
CA THR A 134 10.19 13.95 5.10
C THR A 134 8.96 13.10 4.80
N TYR A 135 8.99 11.84 5.19
CA TYR A 135 8.00 10.86 4.74
C TYR A 135 7.41 10.07 5.90
N TRP A 136 6.14 9.70 5.75
CA TRP A 136 5.47 8.74 6.62
C TRP A 136 5.83 7.32 6.22
N ASN A 137 6.53 6.59 7.08
CA ASN A 137 7.09 5.28 6.76
C ASN A 137 6.10 4.10 6.82
N ASP A 138 4.84 4.34 7.20
CA ASP A 138 3.81 3.30 7.25
C ASP A 138 3.13 3.06 5.89
N GLY A 139 3.13 4.08 5.01
CA GLY A 139 2.65 4.00 3.63
C GLY A 139 3.74 3.63 2.64
N TRP A 140 3.44 3.76 1.35
CA TRP A 140 4.34 3.38 0.26
C TRP A 140 5.65 4.16 0.22
N ASP A 141 5.73 5.32 0.85
CA ASP A 141 7.00 6.03 0.98
C ASP A 141 8.00 5.31 1.91
N GLY A 142 7.52 4.47 2.81
CA GLY A 142 8.35 3.55 3.59
C GLY A 142 8.85 2.33 2.79
N TYR A 143 8.35 2.13 1.58
CA TYR A 143 8.63 0.98 0.70
C TYR A 143 8.84 1.46 -0.75
N ALA A 144 9.56 2.54 -0.92
CA ALA A 144 9.72 3.23 -2.21
C ALA A 144 10.24 2.32 -3.33
N ALA A 145 11.19 1.41 -3.02
CA ALA A 145 11.71 0.45 -3.98
C ALA A 145 10.65 -0.56 -4.44
N ASN A 146 9.76 -1.01 -3.54
CA ASN A 146 8.66 -1.89 -3.93
C ASN A 146 7.64 -1.16 -4.82
N ARG A 147 7.29 0.09 -4.47
CA ARG A 147 6.45 0.94 -5.33
C ARG A 147 7.05 1.08 -6.73
N GLN A 148 8.34 1.38 -6.81
CA GLN A 148 9.05 1.51 -8.08
C GLN A 148 8.98 0.23 -8.91
N ARG A 149 9.26 -0.95 -8.31
CA ARG A 149 9.14 -2.25 -9.01
C ARG A 149 7.73 -2.49 -9.55
N LEU A 150 6.70 -2.18 -8.74
CA LEU A 150 5.31 -2.33 -9.16
C LEU A 150 4.99 -1.43 -10.36
N LEU A 151 5.33 -0.15 -10.28
CA LEU A 151 5.04 0.82 -11.35
C LEU A 151 5.90 0.57 -12.60
N ALA A 152 7.14 0.10 -12.44
CA ALA A 152 7.96 -0.36 -13.56
C ALA A 152 7.30 -1.53 -14.30
N GLY A 153 6.77 -2.52 -13.57
CA GLY A 153 6.02 -3.63 -14.16
C GLY A 153 4.75 -3.20 -14.90
N VAL A 154 4.05 -2.16 -14.43
CA VAL A 154 2.91 -1.55 -15.14
C VAL A 154 3.38 -0.91 -16.46
N ALA A 155 4.48 -0.15 -16.42
CA ALA A 155 5.06 0.51 -17.58
C ALA A 155 5.56 -0.48 -18.63
N GLU A 156 6.39 -1.45 -18.22
CA GLU A 156 7.02 -2.45 -19.11
C GLU A 156 5.96 -3.30 -19.82
N ARG A 157 4.91 -3.68 -19.14
CA ARG A 157 3.81 -4.47 -19.71
C ARG A 157 2.79 -3.62 -20.44
N ARG A 158 2.91 -2.29 -20.40
CA ARG A 158 1.94 -1.35 -20.97
C ARG A 158 0.52 -1.68 -20.51
N VAL A 159 0.35 -1.86 -19.20
CA VAL A 159 -0.95 -2.26 -18.61
C VAL A 159 -2.00 -1.21 -18.96
N PRO A 160 -3.09 -1.58 -19.66
CA PRO A 160 -4.11 -0.63 -20.06
C PRO A 160 -4.93 -0.16 -18.85
N GLY A 161 -5.29 1.12 -18.83
CA GLY A 161 -6.20 1.70 -17.84
C GLY A 161 -5.83 1.40 -16.39
N ALA A 162 -4.54 1.49 -16.04
CA ALA A 162 -4.06 1.25 -14.68
C ALA A 162 -4.53 2.37 -13.75
N VAL A 163 -5.35 2.03 -12.77
CA VAL A 163 -5.88 2.95 -11.75
C VAL A 163 -5.69 2.37 -10.37
N VAL A 164 -5.19 3.17 -9.44
CA VAL A 164 -5.03 2.81 -8.03
C VAL A 164 -6.14 3.49 -7.21
N LEU A 165 -6.81 2.69 -6.39
CA LEU A 165 -7.80 3.15 -5.41
C LEU A 165 -7.23 2.95 -4.01
N SER A 166 -7.21 4.01 -3.20
CA SER A 166 -6.57 4.01 -1.89
C SER A 166 -7.32 4.84 -0.84
N GLY A 167 -6.80 4.88 0.38
CA GLY A 167 -7.39 5.61 1.50
C GLY A 167 -6.38 5.83 2.64
N ASP A 168 -6.79 5.71 3.90
CA ASP A 168 -6.01 5.76 5.14
C ASP A 168 -5.50 7.16 5.54
N VAL A 169 -5.10 8.00 4.62
CA VAL A 169 -4.42 9.27 4.92
C VAL A 169 -5.37 10.41 5.31
N HIS A 170 -6.66 10.13 5.44
CA HIS A 170 -7.71 11.06 5.88
C HIS A 170 -7.80 12.37 5.07
N ALA A 171 -7.39 12.30 3.80
CA ALA A 171 -7.49 13.39 2.84
C ALA A 171 -7.77 12.82 1.44
N ASN A 172 -8.37 13.64 0.57
CA ASN A 172 -8.53 13.26 -0.83
C ASN A 172 -7.28 13.65 -1.61
N TYR A 173 -6.77 12.70 -2.40
CA TYR A 173 -5.72 12.95 -3.37
C TYR A 173 -6.10 12.38 -4.72
N VAL A 174 -5.79 13.13 -5.77
CA VAL A 174 -5.71 12.63 -7.14
C VAL A 174 -4.29 12.82 -7.59
N ALA A 175 -3.62 11.75 -7.98
CA ALA A 175 -2.19 11.78 -8.26
C ALA A 175 -1.81 10.99 -9.51
N ASP A 176 -0.84 11.50 -10.23
CA ASP A 176 -0.15 10.80 -11.28
C ASP A 176 0.94 9.90 -10.68
N LEU A 177 0.91 8.61 -11.03
CA LEU A 177 1.91 7.65 -10.61
C LEU A 177 2.98 7.48 -11.68
N LYS A 178 4.23 7.62 -11.28
CA LYS A 178 5.42 7.54 -12.13
C LYS A 178 6.38 6.49 -11.58
N VAL A 179 7.16 5.86 -12.46
CA VAL A 179 8.20 4.92 -12.04
C VAL A 179 9.28 5.64 -11.23
N ASP A 180 9.63 6.84 -11.65
CA ASP A 180 10.56 7.74 -10.96
C ASP A 180 9.85 9.06 -10.61
N PHE A 181 9.65 9.31 -9.34
CA PHE A 181 9.06 10.57 -8.86
C PHE A 181 10.09 11.72 -8.75
N ASP A 182 11.38 11.42 -8.86
CA ASP A 182 12.43 12.44 -8.87
C ASP A 182 12.69 13.00 -10.28
N ASP A 183 12.29 12.28 -11.35
CA ASP A 183 12.32 12.80 -12.71
C ASP A 183 10.96 13.46 -13.09
N PRO A 184 10.90 14.79 -13.23
CA PRO A 184 9.67 15.46 -13.65
C PRO A 184 9.19 15.04 -15.05
N ARG A 185 10.10 14.52 -15.90
CA ARG A 185 9.80 14.08 -17.28
C ARG A 185 9.39 12.60 -17.33
N ALA A 186 9.51 11.85 -16.24
CA ALA A 186 9.10 10.45 -16.21
C ALA A 186 7.62 10.33 -16.61
N PRO A 187 7.27 9.38 -17.48
CA PRO A 187 5.89 9.21 -17.93
C PRO A 187 4.97 8.78 -16.79
N VAL A 188 3.73 9.23 -16.87
CA VAL A 188 2.65 8.74 -16.00
C VAL A 188 2.27 7.33 -16.46
N VAL A 189 2.27 6.38 -15.55
CA VAL A 189 1.99 4.96 -15.83
C VAL A 189 0.68 4.48 -15.22
N ALA A 190 0.15 5.20 -14.24
CA ALA A 190 -1.15 4.97 -13.63
C ALA A 190 -1.67 6.27 -13.00
N SER A 191 -2.96 6.31 -12.69
CA SER A 191 -3.54 7.38 -11.87
C SER A 191 -4.01 6.82 -10.53
N GLU A 192 -3.88 7.59 -9.45
CA GLU A 192 -4.37 7.22 -8.12
C GLU A 192 -5.50 8.13 -7.68
N PHE A 193 -6.52 7.52 -7.10
CA PHE A 193 -7.61 8.19 -6.40
C PHE A 193 -7.63 7.71 -4.95
N CYS A 194 -7.21 8.58 -4.05
CA CYS A 194 -7.23 8.33 -2.61
C CYS A 194 -8.42 9.02 -1.98
N GLY A 195 -9.28 8.24 -1.33
CA GLY A 195 -10.45 8.75 -0.63
C GLY A 195 -10.13 9.18 0.79
N THR A 196 -10.80 10.24 1.26
CA THR A 196 -10.75 10.66 2.66
C THR A 196 -11.54 9.72 3.56
N SER A 197 -11.39 9.87 4.88
CA SER A 197 -12.22 9.15 5.84
C SER A 197 -13.61 9.81 5.99
N ILE A 198 -14.59 9.01 6.40
CA ILE A 198 -15.96 9.47 6.69
C ILE A 198 -16.21 9.59 8.20
N SER A 199 -15.34 9.06 9.05
CA SER A 199 -15.50 8.99 10.50
C SER A 199 -14.31 9.51 11.29
N SER A 200 -13.17 9.79 10.65
CA SER A 200 -11.97 10.31 11.29
C SER A 200 -11.65 11.72 10.76
N GLN A 201 -11.07 12.56 11.62
CA GLN A 201 -10.59 13.87 11.20
C GLN A 201 -9.28 13.72 10.43
N GLY A 202 -9.16 14.47 9.33
CA GLY A 202 -7.91 14.63 8.60
C GLY A 202 -6.98 15.65 9.26
N ALA A 203 -5.78 15.79 8.69
CA ALA A 203 -4.89 16.88 9.05
C ALA A 203 -5.60 18.25 8.82
N PRO A 204 -5.39 19.25 9.68
CA PRO A 204 -5.93 20.58 9.44
C PRO A 204 -5.47 21.07 8.07
N GLN A 205 -6.40 21.43 7.21
CA GLN A 205 -6.04 22.10 5.95
C GLN A 205 -5.49 23.49 6.28
N ALA A 206 -4.30 23.80 5.77
CA ALA A 206 -3.81 25.16 5.77
C ALA A 206 -4.82 26.03 4.99
N ARG A 207 -5.36 27.05 5.66
CA ARG A 207 -6.23 28.05 5.04
C ARG A 207 -5.43 29.01 4.17
#